data_d79b8c4a7776b178deeda49b2dd42697
#
_entry.id   d79b8c4a7776b178deeda49b2dd42697
#
_cell.length_a   1.000
_cell.length_b   1.000
_cell.length_c   1.000
_cell.angle_alpha   90.00
_cell.angle_beta   90.00
_cell.angle_gamma   90.00
#
_symmetry.space_group_name_H-M   'P 1'
#
loop_
_entity.id
_entity.type
_entity.pdbx_description
1 polymer ?
#
loop_
_entity_poly.entity_id
_entity_poly.type
_entity_poly.pdbx_seq_one_letter_code
_entity_poly.pdbx_strand_id
1 'polypeptide(L)'
;MRPRRERLRMRRGEMRREKRGNSTPRQPAAPFGGRPNSDGRISFGLEREACYRLTDNFSLFHLRFIRGESNPDEHFWQHSSTPPAIAVWKGLSFERLCLEHVSQIKAALGISGVLTKVYAWRHVPDEEYTQGAQIDLIIERADNLINACEMKFSAEAYVITKKYAAELATKIATFRDVEKVRKGIHLTFITANGLARNAYANSVQSEVTLDDLFRL
;
A
#
# COMPACT_ATOMS: atom_id res chain seq x y z
N MET A 1 -44.41 69.69 28.45
CA MET A 1 -44.82 68.27 28.57
C MET A 1 -43.92 67.41 27.73
N ARG A 2 -42.96 66.70 28.29
CA ARG A 2 -42.07 65.76 27.61
C ARG A 2 -42.39 64.36 28.08
N PRO A 3 -42.56 63.33 27.22
CA PRO A 3 -42.75 61.96 27.62
C PRO A 3 -41.41 61.26 27.90
N ARG A 4 -41.47 60.40 28.92
CA ARG A 4 -40.40 59.56 29.47
C ARG A 4 -39.80 58.62 28.43
N ARG A 5 -38.48 58.56 28.37
CA ARG A 5 -37.73 57.49 27.68
C ARG A 5 -37.61 56.28 28.60
N GLU A 6 -38.24 55.18 28.25
CA GLU A 6 -38.04 53.86 28.83
C GLU A 6 -36.77 53.27 28.28
N ARG A 7 -35.83 52.93 29.19
CA ARG A 7 -34.59 52.24 28.84
C ARG A 7 -34.85 50.74 28.88
N LEU A 8 -34.92 50.10 27.73
CA LEU A 8 -34.84 48.65 27.61
C LEU A 8 -33.39 48.19 27.91
N ARG A 9 -33.25 47.48 29.02
CA ARG A 9 -32.02 46.73 29.34
C ARG A 9 -31.97 45.49 28.43
N MET A 10 -31.13 45.51 27.44
CA MET A 10 -30.76 44.28 26.75
C MET A 10 -29.84 43.46 27.65
N ARG A 11 -30.26 42.27 28.02
CA ARG A 11 -29.43 41.25 28.64
C ARG A 11 -28.38 40.78 27.63
N ARG A 12 -27.12 40.84 28.01
CA ARG A 12 -25.99 40.23 27.27
C ARG A 12 -26.19 38.71 27.27
N GLY A 13 -26.63 38.16 26.15
CA GLY A 13 -26.56 36.74 25.90
C GLY A 13 -25.10 36.38 25.66
N GLU A 14 -24.58 35.43 26.43
CA GLU A 14 -23.26 34.83 26.26
C GLU A 14 -23.21 34.11 24.89
N MET A 15 -22.47 34.68 23.97
CA MET A 15 -22.16 34.04 22.69
C MET A 15 -21.08 32.98 22.95
N ARG A 16 -21.48 31.72 23.14
CA ARG A 16 -20.58 30.57 23.11
C ARG A 16 -19.86 30.59 21.76
N ARG A 17 -18.58 30.94 21.77
CA ARG A 17 -17.68 30.70 20.63
C ARG A 17 -17.53 29.21 20.45
N GLU A 18 -18.23 28.63 19.50
CA GLU A 18 -17.86 27.36 18.92
C GLU A 18 -16.46 27.50 18.34
N LYS A 19 -15.50 26.81 18.93
CA LYS A 19 -14.18 26.60 18.34
C LYS A 19 -14.38 25.79 17.06
N ARG A 20 -14.36 26.46 15.92
CA ARG A 20 -14.16 25.80 14.63
C ARG A 20 -12.82 25.08 14.69
N GLY A 21 -12.87 23.77 14.81
CA GLY A 21 -11.70 22.92 14.67
C GLY A 21 -11.10 23.14 13.29
N ASN A 22 -9.82 23.47 13.28
CA ASN A 22 -8.99 23.64 12.10
C ASN A 22 -8.84 22.25 11.46
N SER A 23 -9.73 21.90 10.54
CA SER A 23 -9.61 20.68 9.74
C SER A 23 -8.54 20.93 8.68
N THR A 24 -7.30 20.59 9.01
CA THR A 24 -6.27 20.34 8.00
C THR A 24 -6.82 19.37 6.95
N PRO A 25 -6.65 19.62 5.64
CA PRO A 25 -7.06 18.67 4.61
C PRO A 25 -6.31 17.37 4.86
N ARG A 26 -7.03 16.30 5.18
CA ARG A 26 -6.43 14.96 5.29
C ARG A 26 -5.83 14.61 3.94
N GLN A 27 -4.53 14.33 3.92
CA GLN A 27 -3.88 13.72 2.76
C GLN A 27 -4.64 12.43 2.41
N PRO A 28 -4.83 12.14 1.12
CA PRO A 28 -5.45 10.88 0.71
C PRO A 28 -4.63 9.73 1.29
N ALA A 29 -5.30 8.83 1.98
CA ALA A 29 -4.69 7.64 2.57
C ALA A 29 -3.92 6.88 1.49
N ALA A 30 -2.73 6.39 1.84
CA ALA A 30 -1.95 5.51 0.99
C ALA A 30 -2.85 4.36 0.49
N PRO A 31 -2.65 3.86 -0.76
CA PRO A 31 -3.59 2.94 -1.42
C PRO A 31 -3.85 1.62 -0.68
N PHE A 32 -3.14 1.36 0.41
CA PHE A 32 -3.27 0.18 1.26
C PHE A 32 -3.38 0.53 2.75
N GLY A 33 -4.14 1.55 3.09
CA GLY A 33 -4.31 2.05 4.46
C GLY A 33 -5.25 1.24 5.35
N GLY A 34 -5.16 -0.08 5.38
CA GLY A 34 -5.69 -0.87 6.49
C GLY A 34 -4.60 -0.95 7.57
N ARG A 35 -4.88 -0.55 8.81
CA ARG A 35 -4.00 -0.90 9.93
C ARG A 35 -4.10 -2.41 10.13
N PRO A 36 -2.99 -3.16 10.19
CA PRO A 36 -3.05 -4.54 10.61
C PRO A 36 -3.59 -4.58 12.05
N ASN A 37 -4.54 -5.46 12.31
CA ASN A 37 -4.93 -5.80 13.66
C ASN A 37 -3.79 -6.56 14.33
N SER A 38 -3.84 -6.70 15.67
CA SER A 38 -2.88 -7.50 16.44
C SER A 38 -2.74 -8.96 15.95
N ASP A 39 -3.64 -9.44 15.10
CA ASP A 39 -3.63 -10.75 14.45
C ASP A 39 -3.13 -10.71 12.98
N GLY A 40 -2.57 -9.58 12.52
CA GLY A 40 -2.02 -9.40 11.18
C GLY A 40 -3.05 -9.42 10.04
N ARG A 41 -4.33 -9.31 10.33
CA ARG A 41 -5.37 -9.20 9.31
C ARG A 41 -5.47 -7.76 8.83
N ILE A 42 -5.62 -7.56 7.54
CA ILE A 42 -6.18 -6.30 7.04
C ILE A 42 -7.65 -6.31 7.46
N SER A 43 -7.99 -5.73 8.60
CA SER A 43 -9.37 -5.37 8.85
C SER A 43 -9.65 -4.13 8.01
N PHE A 44 -10.44 -4.31 6.99
CA PHE A 44 -11.23 -3.21 6.47
C PHE A 44 -12.19 -2.88 7.59
N GLY A 45 -11.79 -1.85 8.39
CA GLY A 45 -12.45 -1.54 9.64
C GLY A 45 -13.95 -1.39 9.47
N LEU A 46 -14.67 -2.39 9.94
CA LEU A 46 -16.13 -2.35 10.05
C LEU A 46 -16.57 -1.56 11.30
N GLU A 47 -15.66 -0.95 12.04
CA GLU A 47 -16.05 -0.38 13.34
C GLU A 47 -16.00 1.13 13.47
N ARG A 48 -15.73 1.95 12.50
CA ARG A 48 -16.09 3.41 12.52
C ARG A 48 -15.67 4.22 11.29
N GLU A 49 -14.75 3.70 10.44
CA GLU A 49 -14.44 4.37 9.17
C GLU A 49 -14.29 3.31 8.06
N ALA A 50 -15.37 3.03 7.34
CA ALA A 50 -15.28 2.20 6.14
C ALA A 50 -14.35 2.91 5.13
N CYS A 51 -13.24 2.27 4.78
CA CYS A 51 -12.32 2.77 3.76
C CYS A 51 -12.64 2.06 2.43
N TYR A 52 -13.15 2.81 1.46
CA TYR A 52 -13.41 2.30 0.12
C TYR A 52 -12.20 2.58 -0.76
N ARG A 53 -11.82 1.60 -1.58
CA ARG A 53 -10.78 1.74 -2.56
C ARG A 53 -11.34 1.47 -3.95
N LEU A 54 -11.05 2.40 -4.88
CA LEU A 54 -11.29 2.16 -6.29
C LEU A 54 -10.23 1.15 -6.79
N THR A 55 -10.66 0.01 -7.31
CA THR A 55 -9.78 -1.07 -7.79
C THR A 55 -9.58 -1.02 -9.30
N ASP A 56 -10.54 -0.48 -10.05
CA ASP A 56 -10.45 -0.39 -11.50
C ASP A 56 -9.33 0.54 -11.95
N ASN A 57 -8.32 -0.05 -12.58
CA ASN A 57 -7.13 0.67 -13.05
C ASN A 57 -7.46 1.70 -14.15
N PHE A 58 -8.47 1.45 -14.99
CA PHE A 58 -8.89 2.41 -16.01
C PHE A 58 -9.50 3.67 -15.39
N SER A 59 -10.44 3.51 -14.45
CA SER A 59 -11.02 4.64 -13.73
C SER A 59 -9.96 5.45 -12.97
N LEU A 60 -9.00 4.77 -12.33
CA LEU A 60 -7.88 5.44 -11.65
C LEU A 60 -7.01 6.21 -12.64
N PHE A 61 -6.72 5.64 -13.82
CA PHE A 61 -5.97 6.29 -14.87
C PHE A 61 -6.72 7.52 -15.41
N HIS A 62 -8.01 7.37 -15.71
CA HIS A 62 -8.86 8.46 -16.17
C HIS A 62 -8.88 9.62 -15.16
N LEU A 63 -9.11 9.32 -13.88
CA LEU A 63 -9.15 10.34 -12.83
C LEU A 63 -7.81 11.04 -12.63
N ARG A 64 -6.70 10.35 -12.87
CA ARG A 64 -5.36 10.88 -12.64
C ARG A 64 -4.80 11.67 -13.81
N PHE A 65 -5.05 11.24 -15.05
CA PHE A 65 -4.34 11.72 -16.23
C PHE A 65 -5.24 12.27 -17.33
N ILE A 66 -6.55 11.97 -17.32
CA ILE A 66 -7.46 12.40 -18.38
C ILE A 66 -8.44 13.45 -17.88
N ARG A 67 -8.97 13.26 -16.66
CA ARG A 67 -10.00 14.16 -16.13
C ARG A 67 -9.45 15.57 -15.94
N GLY A 68 -10.08 16.55 -16.63
CA GLY A 68 -9.70 17.96 -16.55
C GLY A 68 -8.72 18.41 -17.63
N GLU A 69 -8.21 17.50 -18.46
CA GLU A 69 -7.41 17.86 -19.62
C GLU A 69 -8.32 18.37 -20.75
N SER A 70 -8.00 19.55 -21.28
CA SER A 70 -8.76 20.18 -22.36
C SER A 70 -8.50 19.54 -23.72
N ASN A 71 -7.36 18.90 -23.88
CA ASN A 71 -6.92 18.26 -25.11
C ASN A 71 -6.16 16.97 -24.79
N PRO A 72 -6.85 15.84 -24.59
CA PRO A 72 -6.21 14.58 -24.26
C PRO A 72 -5.32 14.13 -25.43
N ASP A 73 -4.07 13.75 -25.11
CA ASP A 73 -3.11 13.24 -26.07
C ASP A 73 -3.46 11.78 -26.42
N GLU A 74 -3.80 11.52 -27.69
CA GLU A 74 -4.08 10.17 -28.20
C GLU A 74 -2.89 9.22 -28.04
N HIS A 75 -1.67 9.78 -28.03
CA HIS A 75 -0.43 9.06 -27.89
C HIS A 75 0.18 9.19 -26.49
N PHE A 76 -0.66 9.44 -25.48
CA PHE A 76 -0.23 9.68 -24.09
C PHE A 76 0.85 8.71 -23.61
N TRP A 77 0.70 7.40 -23.85
CA TRP A 77 1.67 6.41 -23.41
C TRP A 77 3.01 6.50 -24.13
N GLN A 78 3.02 6.90 -25.36
CA GLN A 78 4.23 7.07 -26.16
C GLN A 78 5.00 8.32 -25.73
N HIS A 79 4.28 9.39 -25.44
CA HIS A 79 4.84 10.68 -25.04
C HIS A 79 5.16 10.76 -23.54
N SER A 80 4.51 9.94 -22.71
CA SER A 80 4.62 9.97 -21.24
C SER A 80 5.55 8.89 -20.66
N SER A 81 6.45 8.32 -21.44
CA SER A 81 7.34 7.25 -20.95
C SER A 81 8.28 7.67 -19.81
N THR A 82 8.55 8.97 -19.67
CA THR A 82 9.60 9.53 -18.81
C THR A 82 9.16 10.24 -17.53
N PRO A 83 7.91 10.78 -17.34
CA PRO A 83 7.57 11.50 -16.13
C PRO A 83 7.58 10.61 -14.89
N PRO A 84 8.15 11.08 -13.75
CA PRO A 84 8.15 10.33 -12.48
C PRO A 84 6.76 9.89 -12.02
N ALA A 85 5.74 10.69 -12.31
CA ALA A 85 4.34 10.38 -11.97
C ALA A 85 3.84 9.09 -12.64
N ILE A 86 4.26 8.82 -13.88
CA ILE A 86 3.93 7.60 -14.61
C ILE A 86 4.65 6.39 -14.02
N ALA A 87 5.92 6.54 -13.63
CA ALA A 87 6.66 5.46 -12.98
C ALA A 87 6.00 5.04 -11.65
N VAL A 88 5.62 6.02 -10.83
CA VAL A 88 4.88 5.77 -9.59
C VAL A 88 3.54 5.10 -9.89
N TRP A 89 2.78 5.59 -10.88
CA TRP A 89 1.50 5.00 -11.24
C TRP A 89 1.62 3.55 -11.73
N LYS A 90 2.63 3.25 -12.55
CA LYS A 90 2.93 1.88 -13.02
C LYS A 90 3.21 0.95 -11.84
N GLY A 91 4.05 1.38 -10.87
CA GLY A 91 4.34 0.62 -9.66
C GLY A 91 3.07 0.30 -8.86
N LEU A 92 2.28 1.31 -8.52
CA LEU A 92 1.04 1.15 -7.77
C LEU A 92 -0.01 0.31 -8.51
N SER A 93 -0.06 0.39 -9.84
CA SER A 93 -0.97 -0.43 -10.65
C SER A 93 -0.53 -1.88 -10.68
N PHE A 94 0.77 -2.14 -10.74
CA PHE A 94 1.33 -3.48 -10.66
C PHE A 94 1.06 -4.13 -9.30
N GLU A 95 1.25 -3.40 -8.20
CA GLU A 95 0.90 -3.88 -6.86
C GLU A 95 -0.58 -4.28 -6.76
N ARG A 96 -1.49 -3.45 -7.30
CA ARG A 96 -2.93 -3.77 -7.33
C ARG A 96 -3.20 -5.03 -8.13
N LEU A 97 -2.62 -5.12 -9.33
CA LEU A 97 -2.74 -6.29 -10.19
C LEU A 97 -2.30 -7.57 -9.46
N CYS A 98 -1.15 -7.55 -8.80
CA CYS A 98 -0.65 -8.68 -8.02
C CYS A 98 -1.62 -9.08 -6.90
N LEU A 99 -2.20 -8.10 -6.20
CA LEU A 99 -3.17 -8.38 -5.12
C LEU A 99 -4.50 -8.94 -5.62
N GLU A 100 -4.89 -8.63 -6.85
CA GLU A 100 -6.06 -9.24 -7.51
C GLU A 100 -5.78 -10.67 -7.98
N HIS A 101 -4.49 -11.04 -8.16
CA HIS A 101 -4.05 -12.32 -8.68
C HIS A 101 -3.33 -13.21 -7.63
N VAL A 102 -3.70 -13.07 -6.35
CA VAL A 102 -3.07 -13.87 -5.28
C VAL A 102 -3.22 -15.38 -5.49
N SER A 103 -4.32 -15.82 -6.11
CA SER A 103 -4.52 -17.25 -6.45
C SER A 103 -3.46 -17.75 -7.43
N GLN A 104 -3.14 -16.95 -8.44
CA GLN A 104 -2.13 -17.26 -9.45
C GLN A 104 -0.73 -17.21 -8.86
N ILE A 105 -0.46 -16.22 -7.99
CA ILE A 105 0.80 -16.17 -7.22
C ILE A 105 0.98 -17.46 -6.42
N LYS A 106 -0.05 -17.93 -5.73
CA LYS A 106 0.01 -19.20 -4.97
C LYS A 106 0.22 -20.40 -5.89
N ALA A 107 -0.38 -20.40 -7.08
CA ALA A 107 -0.18 -21.45 -8.07
C ALA A 107 1.27 -21.46 -8.58
N ALA A 108 1.82 -20.30 -8.94
CA ALA A 108 3.22 -20.17 -9.37
C ALA A 108 4.21 -20.61 -8.29
N LEU A 109 3.89 -20.35 -7.01
CA LEU A 109 4.69 -20.81 -5.87
C LEU A 109 4.48 -22.30 -5.52
N GLY A 110 3.58 -23.01 -6.22
CA GLY A 110 3.28 -24.42 -5.94
C GLY A 110 2.55 -24.64 -4.61
N ILE A 111 1.83 -23.65 -4.09
CA ILE A 111 1.20 -23.70 -2.76
C ILE A 111 -0.33 -23.60 -2.80
N SER A 112 -0.95 -23.85 -3.94
CA SER A 112 -2.43 -23.79 -4.08
C SER A 112 -3.17 -24.72 -3.12
N GLY A 113 -2.58 -25.87 -2.77
CA GLY A 113 -3.14 -26.84 -1.84
C GLY A 113 -2.86 -26.55 -0.36
N VAL A 114 -2.11 -25.49 -0.04
CA VAL A 114 -1.75 -25.15 1.33
C VAL A 114 -2.73 -24.12 1.88
N LEU A 115 -3.25 -24.36 3.09
CA LEU A 115 -4.07 -23.36 3.78
C LEU A 115 -3.19 -22.14 4.08
N THR A 116 -3.67 -20.96 3.72
CA THR A 116 -2.91 -19.71 3.86
C THR A 116 -3.76 -18.59 4.44
N LYS A 117 -3.11 -17.70 5.20
CA LYS A 117 -3.63 -16.35 5.49
C LYS A 117 -2.86 -15.36 4.63
N VAL A 118 -3.57 -14.37 4.09
CA VAL A 118 -3.02 -13.38 3.17
C VAL A 118 -3.31 -12.00 3.69
N TYR A 119 -2.27 -11.18 3.84
CA TYR A 119 -2.39 -9.81 4.34
C TYR A 119 -1.18 -8.95 3.92
N ALA A 120 -1.32 -7.63 3.96
CA ALA A 120 -0.18 -6.70 3.89
C ALA A 120 0.26 -6.36 5.31
N TRP A 121 1.56 -6.13 5.50
CA TRP A 121 2.09 -5.76 6.81
C TRP A 121 2.79 -4.40 6.77
N ARG A 122 2.57 -3.62 7.82
CA ARG A 122 3.22 -2.33 8.00
C ARG A 122 3.47 -2.06 9.47
N HIS A 123 4.71 -1.68 9.79
CA HIS A 123 5.09 -1.15 11.07
C HIS A 123 5.32 0.37 10.99
N VAL A 124 4.71 1.11 11.90
CA VAL A 124 4.97 2.53 12.09
C VAL A 124 5.99 2.65 13.20
N PRO A 125 7.05 3.48 13.06
CA PRO A 125 8.05 3.62 14.10
C PRO A 125 7.44 3.89 15.47
N ASP A 126 7.98 3.22 16.49
CA ASP A 126 7.65 3.39 17.89
C ASP A 126 8.92 3.54 18.74
N GLU A 127 8.80 3.47 20.07
CA GLU A 127 9.94 3.61 20.99
C GLU A 127 10.91 2.41 20.91
N GLU A 128 10.43 1.21 20.59
CA GLU A 128 11.22 -0.01 20.50
C GLU A 128 11.84 -0.19 19.11
N TYR A 129 11.05 0.12 18.04
CA TYR A 129 11.48 -0.01 16.65
C TYR A 129 11.38 1.34 15.94
N THR A 130 12.50 2.04 15.88
CA THR A 130 12.58 3.41 15.36
C THR A 130 12.47 3.53 13.85
N GLN A 131 12.52 2.42 13.10
CA GLN A 131 12.41 2.40 11.66
C GLN A 131 11.07 1.81 11.22
N GLY A 132 10.35 2.54 10.36
CA GLY A 132 9.16 2.01 9.71
C GLY A 132 9.51 0.93 8.68
N ALA A 133 8.66 -0.08 8.58
CA ALA A 133 8.80 -1.14 7.59
C ALA A 133 7.44 -1.50 7.00
N GLN A 134 7.46 -1.95 5.73
CA GLN A 134 6.25 -2.41 5.04
C GLN A 134 6.60 -3.59 4.16
N ILE A 135 5.75 -4.63 4.18
CA ILE A 135 5.80 -5.76 3.25
C ILE A 135 4.50 -5.74 2.44
N ASP A 136 4.62 -5.76 1.14
CA ASP A 136 3.49 -5.54 0.22
C ASP A 136 2.46 -6.65 0.33
N LEU A 137 2.91 -7.90 0.50
CA LEU A 137 2.06 -9.06 0.67
C LEU A 137 2.75 -10.11 1.55
N ILE A 138 2.04 -10.56 2.57
CA ILE A 138 2.40 -11.74 3.37
C ILE A 138 1.47 -12.88 2.99
N ILE A 139 2.05 -14.04 2.68
CA ILE A 139 1.33 -15.30 2.57
C ILE A 139 1.82 -16.20 3.70
N GLU A 140 1.08 -16.21 4.80
CA GLU A 140 1.35 -17.08 5.94
C GLU A 140 0.75 -18.46 5.69
N ARG A 141 1.60 -19.49 5.70
CA ARG A 141 1.26 -20.86 5.32
C ARG A 141 1.06 -21.74 6.56
N ALA A 142 0.20 -22.73 6.42
CA ALA A 142 -0.03 -23.73 7.49
C ALA A 142 1.15 -24.71 7.65
N ASP A 143 2.05 -24.80 6.67
CA ASP A 143 3.25 -25.65 6.68
C ASP A 143 4.49 -25.00 7.30
N ASN A 144 4.30 -24.05 8.23
CA ASN A 144 5.34 -23.37 8.97
C ASN A 144 6.25 -22.43 8.15
N LEU A 145 5.81 -21.97 7.01
CA LEU A 145 6.50 -20.99 6.19
C LEU A 145 5.67 -19.71 6.01
N ILE A 146 6.36 -18.62 5.73
CA ILE A 146 5.78 -17.35 5.35
C ILE A 146 6.49 -16.88 4.09
N ASN A 147 5.74 -16.61 3.02
CA ASN A 147 6.27 -15.87 1.90
C ASN A 147 6.09 -14.37 2.19
N ALA A 148 7.20 -13.66 2.39
CA ALA A 148 7.22 -12.21 2.48
C ALA A 148 7.49 -11.68 1.07
N CYS A 149 6.44 -11.15 0.43
CA CYS A 149 6.46 -10.81 -0.98
C CYS A 149 6.72 -9.31 -1.16
N GLU A 150 7.68 -8.99 -2.00
CA GLU A 150 8.00 -7.66 -2.46
C GLU A 150 7.59 -7.53 -3.92
N MET A 151 6.82 -6.50 -4.25
CA MET A 151 6.29 -6.29 -5.60
C MET A 151 7.04 -5.16 -6.28
N LYS A 152 7.62 -5.41 -7.46
CA LYS A 152 8.40 -4.39 -8.21
C LYS A 152 8.06 -4.41 -9.70
N PHE A 153 7.60 -3.27 -10.17
CA PHE A 153 7.48 -3.02 -11.61
C PHE A 153 8.79 -2.45 -12.15
N SER A 154 9.32 -3.08 -13.18
CA SER A 154 10.43 -2.56 -14.00
C SER A 154 10.22 -2.95 -15.44
N ALA A 155 10.68 -2.12 -16.39
CA ALA A 155 10.61 -2.44 -17.83
C ALA A 155 11.57 -3.58 -18.21
N GLU A 156 12.65 -3.71 -17.46
CA GLU A 156 13.65 -4.77 -17.60
C GLU A 156 13.69 -5.63 -16.34
N ALA A 157 14.49 -6.70 -16.34
CA ALA A 157 14.74 -7.52 -15.18
C ALA A 157 15.20 -6.65 -14.00
N TYR A 158 14.53 -6.81 -12.85
CA TYR A 158 14.75 -5.95 -11.69
C TYR A 158 16.10 -6.25 -11.03
N VAL A 159 16.91 -5.22 -10.80
CA VAL A 159 18.25 -5.35 -10.20
C VAL A 159 18.17 -5.04 -8.70
N ILE A 160 18.45 -6.05 -7.87
CA ILE A 160 18.61 -5.82 -6.42
C ILE A 160 19.98 -5.22 -6.16
N THR A 161 20.02 -3.97 -5.72
CA THR A 161 21.27 -3.30 -5.34
C THR A 161 21.72 -3.71 -3.95
N LYS A 162 23.02 -3.50 -3.61
CA LYS A 162 23.56 -3.75 -2.25
C LYS A 162 22.76 -3.01 -1.17
N LYS A 163 22.44 -1.73 -1.43
CA LYS A 163 21.66 -0.91 -0.49
C LYS A 163 20.27 -1.52 -0.27
N TYR A 164 19.58 -1.86 -1.36
CA TYR A 164 18.24 -2.41 -1.28
C TYR A 164 18.21 -3.80 -0.62
N ALA A 165 19.23 -4.64 -0.85
CA ALA A 165 19.37 -5.91 -0.15
C ALA A 165 19.48 -5.74 1.38
N ALA A 166 20.22 -4.73 1.83
CA ALA A 166 20.31 -4.39 3.25
C ALA A 166 18.97 -3.88 3.82
N GLU A 167 18.25 -3.05 3.06
CA GLU A 167 16.91 -2.60 3.42
C GLU A 167 15.91 -3.77 3.55
N LEU A 168 15.95 -4.73 2.61
CA LEU A 168 15.13 -5.93 2.66
C LEU A 168 15.46 -6.79 3.89
N ALA A 169 16.73 -6.99 4.20
CA ALA A 169 17.14 -7.73 5.39
C ALA A 169 16.63 -7.07 6.68
N THR A 170 16.76 -5.75 6.78
CA THR A 170 16.22 -4.98 7.92
C THR A 170 14.69 -5.11 8.00
N LYS A 171 13.99 -4.99 6.88
CA LYS A 171 12.53 -5.13 6.79
C LYS A 171 12.06 -6.50 7.31
N ILE A 172 12.72 -7.58 6.88
CA ILE A 172 12.41 -8.95 7.31
C ILE A 172 12.73 -9.17 8.79
N ALA A 173 13.85 -8.61 9.28
CA ALA A 173 14.20 -8.66 10.70
C ALA A 173 13.15 -7.93 11.55
N THR A 174 12.79 -6.70 11.19
CA THR A 174 11.74 -5.94 11.90
C THR A 174 10.40 -6.69 11.92
N PHE A 175 9.99 -7.26 10.78
CA PHE A 175 8.77 -8.08 10.74
C PHE A 175 8.85 -9.27 11.69
N ARG A 176 9.99 -9.98 11.70
CA ARG A 176 10.19 -11.13 12.59
C ARG A 176 10.10 -10.76 14.05
N ASP A 177 10.73 -9.65 14.42
CA ASP A 177 10.86 -9.23 15.82
C ASP A 177 9.54 -8.64 16.34
N VAL A 178 8.89 -7.76 15.57
CA VAL A 178 7.61 -7.13 15.94
C VAL A 178 6.50 -8.17 16.07
N GLU A 179 6.38 -9.07 15.10
CA GLU A 179 5.32 -10.09 15.07
C GLU A 179 5.71 -11.37 15.81
N LYS A 180 6.93 -11.43 16.42
CA LYS A 180 7.46 -12.60 17.13
C LYS A 180 7.38 -13.88 16.31
N VAL A 181 7.70 -13.76 15.03
CA VAL A 181 7.57 -14.84 14.04
C VAL A 181 8.55 -15.96 14.33
N ARG A 182 8.02 -17.18 14.51
CA ARG A 182 8.81 -18.42 14.69
C ARG A 182 8.89 -19.29 13.44
N LYS A 183 8.07 -18.97 12.42
CA LYS A 183 8.04 -19.67 11.13
C LYS A 183 9.25 -19.29 10.28
N GLY A 184 9.60 -20.14 9.33
CA GLY A 184 10.55 -19.79 8.26
C GLY A 184 10.00 -18.66 7.40
N ILE A 185 10.84 -17.70 7.01
CA ILE A 185 10.45 -16.60 6.11
C ILE A 185 11.20 -16.77 4.81
N HIS A 186 10.47 -16.89 3.73
CA HIS A 186 10.95 -16.89 2.36
C HIS A 186 10.73 -15.50 1.76
N LEU A 187 11.80 -14.81 1.44
CA LEU A 187 11.73 -13.59 0.64
C LEU A 187 11.31 -13.97 -0.78
N THR A 188 10.20 -13.43 -1.22
CA THR A 188 9.61 -13.71 -2.52
C THR A 188 9.51 -12.41 -3.31
N PHE A 189 10.00 -12.39 -4.53
CA PHE A 189 9.83 -11.27 -5.43
C PHE A 189 8.73 -11.54 -6.45
N ILE A 190 7.88 -10.54 -6.65
CA ILE A 190 6.88 -10.54 -7.72
C ILE A 190 7.23 -9.36 -8.62
N THR A 191 7.65 -9.65 -9.84
CA THR A 191 8.18 -8.65 -10.76
C THR A 191 7.53 -8.75 -12.14
N ALA A 192 7.59 -7.67 -12.90
CA ALA A 192 7.07 -7.72 -14.27
C ALA A 192 7.95 -8.62 -15.16
N ASN A 193 9.27 -8.44 -15.12
CA ASN A 193 10.21 -9.05 -16.07
C ASN A 193 11.32 -9.88 -15.41
N GLY A 194 11.07 -10.40 -14.20
CA GLY A 194 12.03 -11.22 -13.47
C GLY A 194 13.09 -10.42 -12.74
N LEU A 195 14.00 -11.14 -12.06
CA LEU A 195 15.16 -10.59 -11.36
C LEU A 195 16.43 -10.73 -12.18
N ALA A 196 17.22 -9.68 -12.23
CA ALA A 196 18.58 -9.74 -12.74
C ALA A 196 19.46 -10.57 -11.79
N ARG A 197 20.20 -11.53 -12.34
CA ARG A 197 21.09 -12.40 -11.57
C ARG A 197 22.29 -11.62 -11.06
N ASN A 198 22.42 -11.53 -9.74
CA ASN A 198 23.59 -10.96 -9.06
C ASN A 198 23.73 -11.57 -7.66
N ALA A 199 24.80 -11.20 -6.94
CA ALA A 199 25.07 -11.74 -5.61
C ALA A 199 23.93 -11.46 -4.59
N TYR A 200 23.20 -10.37 -4.78
CA TYR A 200 22.13 -9.96 -3.86
C TYR A 200 20.80 -10.66 -4.15
N ALA A 201 20.57 -11.05 -5.39
CA ALA A 201 19.39 -11.85 -5.78
C ALA A 201 19.43 -13.27 -5.18
N ASN A 202 20.59 -13.77 -4.75
CA ASN A 202 20.72 -15.08 -4.12
C ASN A 202 20.00 -15.16 -2.75
N SER A 203 19.64 -14.04 -2.15
CA SER A 203 18.83 -13.99 -0.91
C SER A 203 17.33 -14.18 -1.15
N VAL A 204 16.88 -14.20 -2.40
CA VAL A 204 15.50 -14.41 -2.79
C VAL A 204 15.25 -15.91 -2.96
N GLN A 205 14.27 -16.45 -2.21
CA GLN A 205 13.95 -17.89 -2.26
C GLN A 205 12.93 -18.23 -3.34
N SER A 206 12.09 -17.26 -3.74
CA SER A 206 11.06 -17.49 -4.73
C SER A 206 10.86 -16.27 -5.59
N GLU A 207 10.54 -16.49 -6.84
CA GLU A 207 10.27 -15.46 -7.84
C GLU A 207 8.98 -15.80 -8.58
N VAL A 208 8.14 -14.77 -8.81
CA VAL A 208 6.93 -14.85 -9.62
C VAL A 208 6.98 -13.69 -10.62
N THR A 209 6.68 -13.96 -11.85
CA THR A 209 6.68 -12.95 -12.91
C THR A 209 5.27 -12.54 -13.30
N LEU A 210 5.13 -11.44 -14.03
CA LEU A 210 3.85 -11.02 -14.58
C LEU A 210 3.20 -12.11 -15.43
N ASP A 211 4.00 -12.84 -16.22
CA ASP A 211 3.51 -13.95 -17.06
C ASP A 211 2.88 -15.07 -16.23
N ASP A 212 3.41 -15.34 -15.04
CA ASP A 212 2.86 -16.37 -14.15
C ASP A 212 1.47 -16.02 -13.63
N LEU A 213 1.11 -14.73 -13.57
CA LEU A 213 -0.21 -14.27 -13.13
C LEU A 213 -1.30 -14.58 -14.17
N PHE A 214 -0.94 -14.84 -15.41
CA PHE A 214 -1.87 -15.09 -16.53
C PHE A 214 -1.72 -16.50 -17.13
N ARG A 215 -0.87 -17.35 -16.55
CA ARG A 215 -0.84 -18.78 -16.90
C ARG A 215 -2.08 -19.47 -16.31
N LEU A 216 -2.84 -20.13 -17.18
CA LEU A 216 -4.00 -20.96 -16.85
C LEU A 216 -3.56 -22.39 -16.50
#